data_a7eb3480fa7acc8502bf8d20a18ad23a
#
_entry.id   a7eb3480fa7acc8502bf8d20a18ad23a
#
_cell.length_a   1.000
_cell.length_b   1.000
_cell.length_c   1.000
_cell.angle_alpha   90.00
_cell.angle_beta   90.00
_cell.angle_gamma   90.00
#
_symmetry.space_group_name_H-M   'P 1'
#
loop_
_entity.id
_entity.type
_entity.pdbx_description
1 polymer ?
#
loop_
_entity_poly.entity_id
_entity_poly.type
_entity_poly.pdbx_seq_one_letter_code
_entity_poly.pdbx_strand_id
1 'polypeptide(L)'
;MGHEVFTWASLFPLLKGLPPHVSNAIIVSIIILIIVILGYRQLKRTEDEIVPEPKFTFRNFVEMLVESLSDIIVDTMGPRGKEFTLIVGTLALFILFNNLSGLVPGFLPATDNVNTTFACSLTVFVMTHYYGFREHGIRYLKQFVGPFWWLAPLMVPIELIGHLARPLSLGMRLFGNITGDHIVTVIFFGLVPLIVPLPVMFLGLFVAFVQTFVFMLLSMAYFSGAISHEEH
;
A
#
# COMPACT_ATOMS: atom_id res chain seq x y z
N MET A 1 33.96 -11.40 6.27
CA MET A 1 33.05 -11.95 7.28
C MET A 1 31.88 -10.97 7.35
N GLY A 2 30.80 -11.25 6.65
CA GLY A 2 29.61 -10.43 6.69
C GLY A 2 28.96 -10.58 8.05
N HIS A 3 28.84 -9.49 8.80
CA HIS A 3 27.98 -9.45 9.96
C HIS A 3 26.55 -9.73 9.47
N GLU A 4 26.05 -10.92 9.69
CA GLU A 4 24.62 -11.20 9.48
C GLU A 4 23.86 -10.32 10.48
N VAL A 5 23.25 -9.25 9.95
CA VAL A 5 22.38 -8.40 10.75
C VAL A 5 21.23 -9.29 11.24
N PHE A 6 21.07 -9.35 12.57
CA PHE A 6 19.96 -10.08 13.16
C PHE A 6 18.63 -9.59 12.58
N THR A 7 17.89 -10.50 11.99
CA THR A 7 16.55 -10.23 11.50
C THR A 7 15.58 -11.26 12.09
N TRP A 8 14.40 -10.81 12.50
CA TRP A 8 13.35 -11.70 13.02
C TRP A 8 12.99 -12.82 12.05
N ALA A 9 13.18 -12.59 10.74
CA ALA A 9 13.01 -13.62 9.71
C ALA A 9 13.97 -14.79 9.85
N SER A 10 15.17 -14.58 10.45
CA SER A 10 16.17 -15.65 10.65
C SER A 10 15.75 -16.71 11.66
N LEU A 11 14.75 -16.41 12.51
CA LEU A 11 14.19 -17.36 13.48
C LEU A 11 13.31 -18.44 12.81
N PHE A 12 12.84 -18.20 11.59
CA PHE A 12 12.00 -19.16 10.87
C PHE A 12 12.84 -19.94 9.86
N PRO A 13 13.13 -21.23 10.11
CA PRO A 13 13.99 -22.03 9.24
C PRO A 13 13.44 -22.16 7.80
N LEU A 14 12.12 -22.06 7.63
CA LEU A 14 11.46 -22.13 6.33
C LEU A 14 11.75 -20.90 5.44
N LEU A 15 12.14 -19.78 6.03
CA LEU A 15 12.41 -18.51 5.34
C LEU A 15 13.91 -18.25 5.10
N LYS A 16 14.79 -19.12 5.60
CA LYS A 16 16.26 -18.93 5.51
C LYS A 16 16.84 -18.88 4.10
N GLY A 17 16.10 -19.35 3.09
CA GLY A 17 16.54 -19.33 1.68
C GLY A 17 16.02 -18.13 0.88
N LEU A 18 15.18 -17.28 1.48
CA LEU A 18 14.55 -16.16 0.79
C LEU A 18 15.28 -14.85 1.10
N PRO A 19 15.25 -13.87 0.17
CA PRO A 19 15.73 -12.52 0.45
C PRO A 19 14.99 -11.90 1.64
N PRO A 20 15.66 -11.10 2.51
CA PRO A 20 15.07 -10.56 3.73
C PRO A 20 13.76 -9.79 3.52
N HIS A 21 13.67 -9.01 2.43
CA HIS A 21 12.46 -8.25 2.11
C HIS A 21 11.26 -9.17 1.77
N VAL A 22 11.50 -10.31 1.11
CA VAL A 22 10.45 -11.29 0.81
C VAL A 22 9.99 -11.99 2.08
N SER A 23 10.94 -12.40 2.92
CA SER A 23 10.64 -13.04 4.21
C SER A 23 9.80 -12.14 5.10
N ASN A 24 10.17 -10.87 5.21
CA ASN A 24 9.43 -9.89 6.01
C ASN A 24 8.05 -9.58 5.40
N ALA A 25 7.93 -9.46 4.07
CA ALA A 25 6.64 -9.31 3.40
C ALA A 25 5.70 -10.48 3.71
N ILE A 26 6.21 -11.71 3.71
CA ILE A 26 5.43 -12.91 4.05
C ILE A 26 4.99 -12.87 5.53
N ILE A 27 5.89 -12.54 6.45
CA ILE A 27 5.56 -12.44 7.89
C ILE A 27 4.46 -11.40 8.10
N VAL A 28 4.61 -10.21 7.54
CA VAL A 28 3.60 -9.14 7.65
C VAL A 28 2.28 -9.57 7.04
N SER A 29 2.29 -10.21 5.86
CA SER A 29 1.08 -10.72 5.21
C SER A 29 0.36 -11.75 6.07
N ILE A 30 1.10 -12.65 6.74
CA ILE A 30 0.54 -13.64 7.66
C ILE A 30 -0.07 -12.94 8.89
N ILE A 31 0.59 -11.93 9.44
CA ILE A 31 0.06 -11.14 10.57
C ILE A 31 -1.26 -10.46 10.18
N ILE A 32 -1.30 -9.81 9.03
CA ILE A 32 -2.53 -9.17 8.52
C ILE A 32 -3.63 -10.22 8.35
N LEU A 33 -3.32 -11.37 7.75
CA LEU A 33 -4.28 -12.45 7.55
C LEU A 33 -4.84 -12.98 8.88
N ILE A 34 -3.98 -13.15 9.89
CA ILE A 34 -4.41 -13.57 11.23
C ILE A 34 -5.33 -12.52 11.84
N ILE A 35 -4.98 -11.23 11.76
CA ILE A 35 -5.82 -10.13 12.27
C ILE A 35 -7.20 -10.16 11.61
N VAL A 36 -7.26 -10.28 10.29
CA VAL A 36 -8.51 -10.32 9.52
C VAL A 36 -9.33 -11.55 9.87
N ILE A 37 -8.71 -12.74 9.97
CA ILE A 37 -9.42 -13.99 10.31
C ILE A 37 -9.97 -13.93 11.74
N LEU A 38 -9.19 -13.43 12.70
CA LEU A 38 -9.65 -13.29 14.08
C LEU A 38 -10.80 -12.27 14.19
N GLY A 39 -10.69 -11.14 13.51
CA GLY A 39 -11.76 -10.15 13.41
C GLY A 39 -13.03 -10.75 12.82
N TYR A 40 -12.92 -11.43 11.67
CA TYR A 40 -14.05 -12.08 11.01
C TYR A 40 -14.72 -13.15 11.87
N ARG A 41 -13.92 -13.98 12.58
CA ARG A 41 -14.47 -15.00 13.49
C ARG A 41 -15.23 -14.39 14.66
N GLN A 42 -14.78 -13.24 15.18
CA GLN A 42 -15.49 -12.54 16.25
C GLN A 42 -16.78 -11.90 15.75
N LEU A 43 -16.79 -11.32 14.54
CA LEU A 43 -18.00 -10.81 13.90
C LEU A 43 -19.08 -11.90 13.77
N LYS A 44 -18.72 -13.09 13.28
CA LYS A 44 -19.66 -14.18 13.03
C LYS A 44 -20.21 -14.83 14.32
N ARG A 45 -19.58 -14.60 15.46
CA ARG A 45 -19.97 -15.20 16.76
C ARG A 45 -21.06 -14.42 17.50
N THR A 46 -21.31 -13.19 17.09
CA THR A 46 -22.25 -12.30 17.76
C THR A 46 -23.56 -12.29 16.97
N GLU A 47 -24.65 -12.75 17.59
CA GLU A 47 -25.99 -12.82 16.94
C GLU A 47 -26.59 -11.43 16.69
N ASP A 48 -26.15 -10.40 17.45
CA ASP A 48 -26.57 -9.01 17.27
C ASP A 48 -25.49 -8.22 16.48
N GLU A 49 -25.52 -8.30 15.17
CA GLU A 49 -24.57 -7.66 14.26
C GLU A 49 -24.64 -6.12 14.25
N ILE A 50 -25.68 -5.53 14.83
CA ILE A 50 -26.05 -4.10 14.67
C ILE A 50 -25.64 -3.23 15.87
N VAL A 51 -25.37 -3.81 17.05
CA VAL A 51 -25.06 -3.02 18.25
C VAL A 51 -23.56 -3.04 18.52
N PRO A 52 -22.88 -1.86 18.51
CA PRO A 52 -21.48 -1.78 18.90
C PRO A 52 -21.32 -2.22 20.36
N GLU A 53 -20.36 -3.10 20.65
CA GLU A 53 -20.06 -3.47 22.02
C GLU A 53 -19.57 -2.24 22.81
N PRO A 54 -20.03 -2.02 24.05
CA PRO A 54 -19.68 -0.85 24.85
C PRO A 54 -18.22 -0.85 25.34
N LYS A 55 -17.47 -1.92 25.07
CA LYS A 55 -16.05 -2.06 25.44
C LYS A 55 -15.17 -2.06 24.20
N PHE A 56 -14.00 -1.44 24.29
CA PHE A 56 -12.99 -1.45 23.24
C PHE A 56 -12.44 -2.89 23.08
N THR A 57 -13.06 -3.64 22.17
CA THR A 57 -12.73 -5.03 21.87
C THR A 57 -11.87 -5.08 20.60
N PHE A 58 -11.09 -6.14 20.41
CA PHE A 58 -10.34 -6.37 19.16
C PHE A 58 -11.24 -6.34 17.92
N ARG A 59 -12.48 -6.81 18.04
CA ARG A 59 -13.54 -6.69 17.05
C ARG A 59 -13.75 -5.22 16.63
N ASN A 60 -14.04 -4.35 17.60
CA ASN A 60 -14.27 -2.92 17.33
C ASN A 60 -13.06 -2.24 16.68
N PHE A 61 -11.84 -2.67 17.04
CA PHE A 61 -10.63 -2.15 16.40
C PHE A 61 -10.57 -2.53 14.91
N VAL A 62 -10.83 -3.81 14.56
CA VAL A 62 -10.82 -4.27 13.16
C VAL A 62 -11.97 -3.66 12.37
N GLU A 63 -13.17 -3.57 12.95
CA GLU A 63 -14.33 -2.91 12.34
C GLU A 63 -14.01 -1.44 12.03
N MET A 64 -13.54 -0.69 13.01
CA MET A 64 -13.18 0.72 12.84
C MET A 64 -12.10 0.92 11.77
N LEU A 65 -11.12 0.03 11.70
CA LEU A 65 -10.05 0.11 10.70
C LEU A 65 -10.59 -0.14 9.28
N VAL A 66 -11.42 -1.16 9.11
CA VAL A 66 -12.02 -1.50 7.81
C VAL A 66 -13.05 -0.45 7.39
N GLU A 67 -13.88 0.00 8.32
CA GLU A 67 -14.88 1.05 8.10
C GLU A 67 -14.21 2.37 7.70
N SER A 68 -13.21 2.84 8.45
CA SER A 68 -12.44 4.06 8.11
C SER A 68 -11.82 3.98 6.73
N LEU A 69 -11.23 2.84 6.34
CA LEU A 69 -10.69 2.66 5.00
C LEU A 69 -11.78 2.69 3.93
N SER A 70 -12.91 2.01 4.20
CA SER A 70 -14.04 1.96 3.27
C SER A 70 -14.66 3.34 3.07
N ASP A 71 -14.83 4.10 4.14
CA ASP A 71 -15.40 5.45 4.12
C ASP A 71 -14.52 6.40 3.30
N ILE A 72 -13.20 6.40 3.54
CA ILE A 72 -12.26 7.20 2.76
C ILE A 72 -12.35 6.85 1.26
N ILE A 73 -12.48 5.56 0.93
CA ILE A 73 -12.58 5.11 -0.46
C ILE A 73 -13.90 5.55 -1.10
N VAL A 74 -15.00 5.39 -0.37
CA VAL A 74 -16.34 5.77 -0.85
C VAL A 74 -16.48 7.28 -0.95
N ASP A 75 -15.95 8.04 0.00
CA ASP A 75 -15.97 9.51 -0.03
C ASP A 75 -15.14 10.07 -1.18
N THR A 76 -14.04 9.39 -1.54
CA THR A 76 -13.15 9.83 -2.62
C THR A 76 -13.65 9.41 -4.00
N MET A 77 -14.16 8.19 -4.16
CA MET A 77 -14.53 7.58 -5.45
C MET A 77 -16.05 7.54 -5.68
N GLY A 78 -16.84 7.98 -4.68
CA GLY A 78 -18.30 7.87 -4.71
C GLY A 78 -18.80 6.43 -4.51
N PRO A 79 -20.09 6.16 -4.81
CA PRO A 79 -20.72 4.85 -4.55
C PRO A 79 -20.01 3.65 -5.22
N ARG A 80 -19.34 3.89 -6.35
CA ARG A 80 -18.53 2.87 -7.05
C ARG A 80 -17.25 2.50 -6.29
N GLY A 81 -16.82 3.31 -5.33
CA GLY A 81 -15.64 3.06 -4.49
C GLY A 81 -15.69 1.71 -3.77
N LYS A 82 -16.89 1.20 -3.46
CA LYS A 82 -17.09 -0.10 -2.80
C LYS A 82 -16.45 -1.27 -3.57
N GLU A 83 -16.40 -1.23 -4.90
CA GLU A 83 -15.77 -2.27 -5.72
C GLU A 83 -14.24 -2.29 -5.54
N PHE A 84 -13.65 -1.16 -5.20
CA PHE A 84 -12.20 -0.98 -5.04
C PHE A 84 -11.73 -1.15 -3.60
N THR A 85 -12.66 -1.23 -2.63
CA THR A 85 -12.32 -1.35 -1.19
C THR A 85 -11.43 -2.55 -0.92
N LEU A 86 -11.67 -3.68 -1.57
CA LEU A 86 -10.85 -4.87 -1.40
C LEU A 86 -9.40 -4.65 -1.85
N ILE A 87 -9.19 -4.07 -3.03
CA ILE A 87 -7.84 -3.90 -3.62
C ILE A 87 -7.10 -2.77 -2.92
N VAL A 88 -7.73 -1.59 -2.83
CA VAL A 88 -7.12 -0.41 -2.23
C VAL A 88 -6.89 -0.63 -0.74
N GLY A 89 -7.86 -1.20 -0.03
CA GLY A 89 -7.77 -1.51 1.40
C GLY A 89 -6.68 -2.55 1.69
N THR A 90 -6.57 -3.62 0.90
CA THR A 90 -5.52 -4.63 1.08
C THR A 90 -4.13 -4.04 0.85
N LEU A 91 -3.94 -3.23 -0.19
CA LEU A 91 -2.67 -2.55 -0.45
C LEU A 91 -2.34 -1.54 0.65
N ALA A 92 -3.33 -0.76 1.11
CA ALA A 92 -3.16 0.19 2.20
C ALA A 92 -2.73 -0.51 3.49
N LEU A 93 -3.39 -1.58 3.87
CA LEU A 93 -3.02 -2.37 5.05
C LEU A 93 -1.62 -3.00 4.90
N PHE A 94 -1.32 -3.58 3.75
CA PHE A 94 -0.01 -4.17 3.49
C PHE A 94 1.11 -3.13 3.61
N ILE A 95 0.95 -1.97 3.00
CA ILE A 95 1.93 -0.88 3.06
C ILE A 95 2.04 -0.33 4.49
N LEU A 96 0.92 -0.07 5.16
CA LEU A 96 0.92 0.45 6.52
C LEU A 96 1.66 -0.47 7.49
N PHE A 97 1.32 -1.76 7.50
CA PHE A 97 1.95 -2.72 8.41
C PHE A 97 3.44 -2.94 8.08
N ASN A 98 3.82 -2.94 6.79
CA ASN A 98 5.23 -3.00 6.42
C ASN A 98 6.00 -1.74 6.87
N ASN A 99 5.44 -0.55 6.68
CA ASN A 99 6.08 0.69 7.11
C ASN A 99 6.20 0.74 8.64
N LEU A 100 5.15 0.35 9.37
CA LEU A 100 5.17 0.27 10.83
C LEU A 100 6.17 -0.78 11.35
N SER A 101 6.36 -1.88 10.63
CA SER A 101 7.34 -2.90 11.01
C SER A 101 8.78 -2.35 11.04
N GLY A 102 9.09 -1.35 10.21
CA GLY A 102 10.38 -0.66 10.20
C GLY A 102 10.72 0.10 11.49
N LEU A 103 9.71 0.41 12.32
CA LEU A 103 9.92 1.03 13.64
C LEU A 103 10.36 0.00 14.69
N VAL A 104 10.23 -1.30 14.40
CA VAL A 104 10.63 -2.36 15.33
C VAL A 104 12.11 -2.70 15.10
N PRO A 105 12.98 -2.53 16.09
CA PRO A 105 14.40 -2.86 15.95
C PRO A 105 14.62 -4.31 15.51
N GLY A 106 15.45 -4.51 14.48
CA GLY A 106 15.71 -5.83 13.90
C GLY A 106 14.66 -6.29 12.87
N PHE A 107 13.65 -5.48 12.59
CA PHE A 107 12.70 -5.71 11.50
C PHE A 107 13.06 -4.80 10.31
N LEU A 108 13.36 -5.39 9.16
CA LEU A 108 13.60 -4.64 7.92
C LEU A 108 12.26 -4.55 7.18
N PRO A 109 11.68 -3.34 7.00
CA PRO A 109 10.42 -3.22 6.28
C PRO A 109 10.59 -3.75 4.85
N ALA A 110 9.63 -4.53 4.37
CA ALA A 110 9.69 -5.03 3.00
C ALA A 110 9.62 -3.87 1.97
N THR A 111 9.02 -2.76 2.36
CA THR A 111 8.92 -1.52 1.57
C THR A 111 10.24 -0.74 1.48
N ASP A 112 11.29 -1.13 2.21
CA ASP A 112 12.66 -0.64 2.03
C ASP A 112 13.40 -1.34 0.86
N ASN A 113 12.67 -2.06 0.02
CA ASN A 113 13.20 -2.70 -1.16
C ASN A 113 12.41 -2.30 -2.42
N VAL A 114 13.12 -1.90 -3.46
CA VAL A 114 12.56 -1.47 -4.75
C VAL A 114 11.63 -2.52 -5.34
N ASN A 115 11.97 -3.81 -5.25
CA ASN A 115 11.15 -4.88 -5.82
C ASN A 115 9.76 -4.94 -5.18
N THR A 116 9.67 -4.77 -3.86
CA THR A 116 8.39 -4.79 -3.13
C THR A 116 7.54 -3.56 -3.45
N THR A 117 8.16 -2.37 -3.48
CA THR A 117 7.44 -1.13 -3.77
C THR A 117 6.95 -1.08 -5.21
N PHE A 118 7.77 -1.57 -6.14
CA PHE A 118 7.34 -1.71 -7.54
C PHE A 118 6.29 -2.81 -7.73
N ALA A 119 6.33 -3.90 -6.97
CA ALA A 119 5.26 -4.90 -7.01
C ALA A 119 3.90 -4.29 -6.61
N CYS A 120 3.87 -3.47 -5.54
CA CYS A 120 2.66 -2.77 -5.13
C CYS A 120 2.17 -1.77 -6.20
N SER A 121 3.08 -0.94 -6.73
CA SER A 121 2.72 0.06 -7.75
C SER A 121 2.32 -0.57 -9.09
N LEU A 122 2.97 -1.67 -9.48
CA LEU A 122 2.62 -2.42 -10.68
C LEU A 122 1.26 -3.12 -10.53
N THR A 123 0.93 -3.60 -9.33
CA THR A 123 -0.42 -4.13 -9.04
C THR A 123 -1.49 -3.07 -9.28
N VAL A 124 -1.29 -1.84 -8.78
CA VAL A 124 -2.19 -0.72 -9.04
C VAL A 124 -2.29 -0.45 -10.54
N PHE A 125 -1.16 -0.41 -11.24
CA PHE A 125 -1.10 -0.17 -12.69
C PHE A 125 -1.87 -1.21 -13.49
N VAL A 126 -1.62 -2.49 -13.23
CA VAL A 126 -2.33 -3.61 -13.92
C VAL A 126 -3.83 -3.55 -13.63
N MET A 127 -4.22 -3.31 -12.37
CA MET A 127 -5.62 -3.21 -12.00
C MET A 127 -6.30 -1.98 -12.61
N THR A 128 -5.62 -0.84 -12.70
CA THR A 128 -6.12 0.36 -13.39
C THR A 128 -6.51 0.03 -14.84
N HIS A 129 -5.63 -0.64 -15.57
CA HIS A 129 -5.89 -1.02 -16.95
C HIS A 129 -6.98 -2.11 -17.06
N TYR A 130 -6.97 -3.07 -16.13
CA TYR A 130 -8.01 -4.10 -16.07
C TYR A 130 -9.41 -3.49 -15.92
N TYR A 131 -9.60 -2.57 -14.97
CA TYR A 131 -10.88 -1.89 -14.77
C TYR A 131 -11.21 -0.96 -15.94
N GLY A 132 -10.24 -0.26 -16.51
CA GLY A 132 -10.43 0.55 -17.71
C GLY A 132 -10.93 -0.28 -18.91
N PHE A 133 -10.33 -1.45 -19.14
CA PHE A 133 -10.79 -2.37 -20.17
C PHE A 133 -12.16 -2.99 -19.86
N ARG A 134 -12.43 -3.31 -18.62
CA ARG A 134 -13.73 -3.87 -18.18
C ARG A 134 -14.88 -2.87 -18.40
N GLU A 135 -14.66 -1.59 -18.16
CA GLU A 135 -15.68 -0.54 -18.29
C GLU A 135 -15.87 -0.08 -19.73
N HIS A 136 -14.79 0.16 -20.46
CA HIS A 136 -14.80 0.78 -21.79
C HIS A 136 -14.53 -0.19 -22.95
N GLY A 137 -14.12 -1.44 -22.64
CA GLY A 137 -13.74 -2.40 -23.66
C GLY A 137 -12.61 -1.89 -24.56
N ILE A 138 -12.73 -2.16 -25.87
CA ILE A 138 -11.74 -1.73 -26.87
C ILE A 138 -11.67 -0.19 -27.00
N ARG A 139 -12.75 0.51 -26.61
CA ARG A 139 -12.77 1.98 -26.63
C ARG A 139 -11.75 2.60 -25.68
N TYR A 140 -11.32 1.86 -24.65
CA TYR A 140 -10.24 2.28 -23.74
C TYR A 140 -8.94 2.63 -24.50
N LEU A 141 -8.64 1.94 -25.61
CA LEU A 141 -7.46 2.23 -26.43
C LEU A 141 -7.55 3.59 -27.16
N LYS A 142 -8.76 4.12 -27.37
CA LYS A 142 -8.91 5.45 -27.98
C LYS A 142 -8.39 6.57 -27.08
N GLN A 143 -8.36 6.35 -25.75
CA GLN A 143 -7.78 7.29 -24.80
C GLN A 143 -6.30 7.57 -25.10
N PHE A 144 -5.57 6.57 -25.59
CA PHE A 144 -4.16 6.73 -26.00
C PHE A 144 -3.96 7.49 -27.30
N VAL A 145 -4.97 7.49 -28.18
CA VAL A 145 -4.89 8.15 -29.51
C VAL A 145 -5.25 9.64 -29.42
N GLY A 146 -6.00 10.02 -28.36
CA GLY A 146 -6.50 11.38 -28.17
C GLY A 146 -7.64 11.74 -29.12
N PRO A 147 -8.17 12.99 -29.05
CA PRO A 147 -9.36 13.44 -29.80
C PRO A 147 -9.09 13.62 -31.31
N PHE A 148 -7.83 13.83 -31.72
CA PHE A 148 -7.46 14.08 -33.11
C PHE A 148 -6.53 12.98 -33.63
N TRP A 149 -7.03 12.15 -34.54
CA TRP A 149 -6.31 11.01 -35.09
C TRP A 149 -5.02 11.41 -35.85
N TRP A 150 -4.94 12.60 -36.42
CA TRP A 150 -3.75 13.10 -37.11
C TRP A 150 -2.60 13.49 -36.15
N LEU A 151 -2.93 13.77 -34.89
CA LEU A 151 -1.97 14.01 -33.80
C LEU A 151 -1.56 12.69 -33.09
N ALA A 152 -2.16 11.55 -33.43
CA ALA A 152 -1.88 10.27 -32.83
C ALA A 152 -0.38 9.91 -32.76
N PRO A 153 0.45 10.14 -33.80
CA PRO A 153 1.89 9.83 -33.72
C PRO A 153 2.64 10.60 -32.61
N LEU A 154 2.11 11.77 -32.20
CA LEU A 154 2.66 12.57 -31.11
C LEU A 154 2.00 12.23 -29.77
N MET A 155 0.67 12.05 -29.78
CA MET A 155 -0.11 11.80 -28.56
C MET A 155 0.17 10.42 -27.95
N VAL A 156 0.24 9.37 -28.75
CA VAL A 156 0.48 7.99 -28.25
C VAL A 156 1.78 7.88 -27.45
N PRO A 157 2.94 8.38 -27.89
CA PRO A 157 4.15 8.34 -27.07
C PRO A 157 4.02 9.14 -25.78
N ILE A 158 3.40 10.31 -25.80
CA ILE A 158 3.23 11.17 -24.62
C ILE A 158 2.33 10.45 -23.60
N GLU A 159 1.19 9.94 -24.04
CA GLU A 159 0.25 9.22 -23.16
C GLU A 159 0.87 7.94 -22.60
N LEU A 160 1.60 7.20 -23.42
CA LEU A 160 2.32 5.99 -22.99
C LEU A 160 3.37 6.31 -21.92
N ILE A 161 4.17 7.38 -22.12
CA ILE A 161 5.14 7.84 -21.12
C ILE A 161 4.40 8.26 -19.84
N GLY A 162 3.30 9.00 -19.95
CA GLY A 162 2.45 9.37 -18.81
C GLY A 162 1.95 8.16 -18.03
N HIS A 163 1.44 7.13 -18.71
CA HIS A 163 0.98 5.90 -18.08
C HIS A 163 2.10 5.12 -17.40
N LEU A 164 3.30 5.04 -18.00
CA LEU A 164 4.46 4.38 -17.42
C LEU A 164 5.06 5.18 -16.24
N ALA A 165 4.98 6.50 -16.29
CA ALA A 165 5.45 7.36 -15.21
C ALA A 165 4.63 7.21 -13.91
N ARG A 166 3.35 6.82 -14.00
CA ARG A 166 2.47 6.63 -12.83
C ARG A 166 2.99 5.55 -11.88
N PRO A 167 3.18 4.28 -12.30
CA PRO A 167 3.71 3.23 -11.41
C PRO A 167 5.15 3.52 -10.98
N LEU A 168 5.96 4.12 -11.84
CA LEU A 168 7.33 4.51 -11.52
C LEU A 168 7.35 5.54 -10.38
N SER A 169 6.58 6.62 -10.50
CA SER A 169 6.49 7.67 -9.48
C SER A 169 5.92 7.12 -8.15
N LEU A 170 4.88 6.26 -8.23
CA LEU A 170 4.24 5.69 -7.06
C LEU A 170 5.19 4.76 -6.30
N GLY A 171 5.88 3.85 -7.00
CA GLY A 171 6.86 2.91 -6.43
C GLY A 171 8.08 3.61 -5.86
N MET A 172 8.66 4.57 -6.61
CA MET A 172 9.84 5.33 -6.18
C MET A 172 9.53 6.21 -4.97
N ARG A 173 8.34 6.79 -4.87
CA ARG A 173 7.92 7.58 -3.72
C ARG A 173 7.84 6.71 -2.47
N LEU A 174 7.22 5.52 -2.57
CA LEU A 174 7.12 4.60 -1.46
C LEU A 174 8.52 4.14 -1.00
N PHE A 175 9.36 3.72 -1.94
CA PHE A 175 10.74 3.32 -1.67
C PHE A 175 11.56 4.46 -1.04
N GLY A 176 11.58 5.64 -1.67
CA GLY A 176 12.42 6.76 -1.25
C GLY A 176 12.07 7.28 0.15
N ASN A 177 10.78 7.37 0.48
CA ASN A 177 10.37 7.82 1.80
C ASN A 177 10.77 6.82 2.89
N ILE A 178 10.55 5.52 2.69
CA ILE A 178 10.85 4.50 3.71
C ILE A 178 12.35 4.28 3.85
N THR A 179 13.08 4.18 2.74
CA THR A 179 14.54 4.04 2.76
C THR A 179 15.20 5.28 3.36
N GLY A 180 14.70 6.48 3.04
CA GLY A 180 15.19 7.73 3.62
C GLY A 180 15.01 7.77 5.13
N ASP A 181 13.82 7.44 5.63
CA ASP A 181 13.52 7.38 7.06
C ASP A 181 14.38 6.33 7.78
N HIS A 182 14.53 5.16 7.19
CA HIS A 182 15.37 4.09 7.75
C HIS A 182 16.85 4.50 7.84
N ILE A 183 17.42 5.09 6.78
CA ILE A 183 18.82 5.58 6.78
C ILE A 183 19.02 6.64 7.86
N VAL A 184 18.12 7.62 7.95
CA VAL A 184 18.20 8.67 8.98
C VAL A 184 18.15 8.06 10.38
N THR A 185 17.22 7.15 10.63
CA THR A 185 17.10 6.46 11.91
C THR A 185 18.37 5.71 12.29
N VAL A 186 18.96 4.95 11.37
CA VAL A 186 20.21 4.18 11.60
C VAL A 186 21.38 5.11 11.91
N ILE A 187 21.51 6.24 11.20
CA ILE A 187 22.58 7.22 11.45
C ILE A 187 22.44 7.80 12.86
N PHE A 188 21.24 8.19 13.27
CA PHE A 188 21.02 8.76 14.60
C PHE A 188 21.20 7.74 15.72
N PHE A 189 20.86 6.47 15.50
CA PHE A 189 21.21 5.40 16.43
C PHE A 189 22.72 5.23 16.62
N GLY A 190 23.51 5.43 15.56
CA GLY A 190 24.96 5.38 15.62
C GLY A 190 25.60 6.56 16.35
N LEU A 191 24.97 7.75 16.34
CA LEU A 191 25.50 8.95 16.96
C LEU A 191 25.15 9.05 18.45
N VAL A 192 23.88 8.92 18.81
CA VAL A 192 23.38 9.04 20.20
C VAL A 192 22.25 8.04 20.41
N PRO A 193 22.52 6.85 20.93
CA PRO A 193 21.63 5.71 20.82
C PRO A 193 20.32 5.78 21.62
N LEU A 194 20.15 6.73 22.55
CA LEU A 194 19.00 6.69 23.45
C LEU A 194 17.98 7.82 23.23
N ILE A 195 18.43 9.06 23.07
CA ILE A 195 17.54 10.24 23.10
C ILE A 195 17.18 10.71 21.70
N VAL A 196 18.16 10.78 20.80
CA VAL A 196 17.99 11.35 19.45
C VAL A 196 17.14 10.46 18.50
N PRO A 197 17.19 9.12 18.58
CA PRO A 197 16.34 8.30 17.74
C PRO A 197 14.84 8.41 18.04
N LEU A 198 14.43 8.74 19.27
CA LEU A 198 13.00 8.80 19.64
C LEU A 198 12.19 9.81 18.81
N PRO A 199 12.59 11.08 18.66
CA PRO A 199 11.91 12.02 17.78
C PRO A 199 11.89 11.56 16.32
N VAL A 200 12.99 10.94 15.84
CA VAL A 200 13.07 10.44 14.46
C VAL A 200 12.11 9.27 14.25
N MET A 201 12.04 8.32 15.19
CA MET A 201 11.07 7.22 15.13
C MET A 201 9.62 7.71 15.20
N PHE A 202 9.35 8.77 15.99
CA PHE A 202 8.02 9.39 16.00
C PHE A 202 7.69 10.04 14.66
N LEU A 203 8.65 10.71 14.02
CA LEU A 203 8.51 11.23 12.68
C LEU A 203 8.27 10.10 11.67
N GLY A 204 9.02 8.99 11.76
CA GLY A 204 8.84 7.80 10.95
C GLY A 204 7.46 7.18 11.08
N LEU A 205 6.91 7.14 12.31
CA LEU A 205 5.53 6.73 12.55
C LEU A 205 4.54 7.61 11.76
N PHE A 206 4.70 8.92 11.83
CA PHE A 206 3.87 9.85 11.08
C PHE A 206 4.01 9.66 9.56
N VAL A 207 5.25 9.52 9.08
CA VAL A 207 5.55 9.27 7.66
C VAL A 207 4.91 7.96 7.19
N ALA A 208 4.92 6.90 8.01
CA ALA A 208 4.29 5.62 7.66
C ALA A 208 2.79 5.76 7.37
N PHE A 209 2.07 6.52 8.19
CA PHE A 209 0.64 6.81 7.96
C PHE A 209 0.42 7.69 6.73
N VAL A 210 1.13 8.82 6.64
CA VAL A 210 1.01 9.76 5.52
C VAL A 210 1.33 9.08 4.20
N GLN A 211 2.40 8.29 4.15
CA GLN A 211 2.80 7.58 2.93
C GLN A 211 1.75 6.56 2.48
N THR A 212 1.17 5.82 3.42
CA THR A 212 0.09 4.88 3.13
C THR A 212 -1.15 5.61 2.59
N PHE A 213 -1.51 6.71 3.21
CA PHE A 213 -2.65 7.53 2.79
C PHE A 213 -2.43 8.13 1.39
N VAL A 214 -1.25 8.67 1.11
CA VAL A 214 -0.90 9.21 -0.22
C VAL A 214 -0.92 8.10 -1.28
N PHE A 215 -0.39 6.91 -0.97
CA PHE A 215 -0.44 5.78 -1.89
C PHE A 215 -1.89 5.38 -2.21
N MET A 216 -2.74 5.32 -1.19
CA MET A 216 -4.16 5.02 -1.32
C MET A 216 -4.89 6.05 -2.19
N LEU A 217 -4.71 7.36 -1.90
CA LEU A 217 -5.33 8.45 -2.67
C LEU A 217 -4.93 8.42 -4.15
N LEU A 218 -3.64 8.23 -4.43
CA LEU A 218 -3.16 8.16 -5.81
C LEU A 218 -3.67 6.92 -6.54
N SER A 219 -3.75 5.78 -5.86
CA SER A 219 -4.35 4.56 -6.43
C SER A 219 -5.81 4.78 -6.80
N MET A 220 -6.57 5.41 -5.91
CA MET A 220 -7.98 5.76 -6.16
C MET A 220 -8.13 6.76 -7.32
N ALA A 221 -7.25 7.78 -7.40
CA ALA A 221 -7.25 8.72 -8.51
C ALA A 221 -6.99 8.02 -9.85
N TYR A 222 -6.08 7.02 -9.89
CA TYR A 222 -5.82 6.25 -11.11
C TYR A 222 -6.99 5.35 -11.49
N PHE A 223 -7.62 4.67 -10.52
CA PHE A 223 -8.82 3.87 -10.79
C PHE A 223 -9.99 4.76 -11.24
N SER A 224 -10.24 5.87 -10.56
CA SER A 224 -11.28 6.81 -10.91
C SER A 224 -11.08 7.36 -12.33
N GLY A 225 -9.85 7.76 -12.69
CA GLY A 225 -9.54 8.23 -14.04
C GLY A 225 -9.72 7.15 -15.12
N ALA A 226 -9.52 5.85 -14.78
CA ALA A 226 -9.71 4.76 -15.74
C ALA A 226 -11.17 4.39 -15.97
N ILE A 227 -12.05 4.63 -14.99
CA ILE A 227 -13.49 4.30 -15.05
C ILE A 227 -14.38 5.50 -15.35
N SER A 228 -13.86 6.74 -15.24
CA SER A 228 -14.62 7.93 -15.61
C SER A 228 -14.90 7.95 -17.11
N HIS A 229 -16.15 8.17 -17.46
CA HIS A 229 -16.50 8.52 -18.82
C HIS A 229 -16.01 9.94 -19.08
N GLU A 230 -14.88 10.13 -19.73
CA GLU A 230 -14.61 11.38 -20.40
C GLU A 230 -15.55 11.43 -21.62
N GLU A 231 -16.65 12.15 -21.48
CA GLU A 231 -17.45 12.59 -22.61
C GLU A 231 -16.60 13.60 -23.43
N HIS A 232 -15.97 13.07 -24.47
CA HIS A 232 -15.36 13.88 -25.53
C HIS A 232 -16.08 13.65 -26.85
#